data_5e7e6ce150f15ad078d4b47650d34b6e
#
_entry.id   5e7e6ce150f15ad078d4b47650d34b6e
#
_cell.length_a   1.000
_cell.length_b   1.000
_cell.length_c   1.000
_cell.angle_alpha   90.00
_cell.angle_beta   90.00
_cell.angle_gamma   90.00
#
_symmetry.space_group_name_H-M   'P 1'
#
loop_
_entity.id
_entity.type
_entity.pdbx_description
1 polymer ?
#
loop_
_entity_poly.entity_id
_entity_poly.type
_entity_poly.pdbx_seq_one_letter_code
_entity_poly.pdbx_strand_id
1 'polypeptide(L)'
;MHQDNLADDIMISQGAEGKIYLSSFMGKKCIIKERFVKKYRLPELDKQLTKNRMLNESRNIARCSKAGINVPTIYFVDMLNRKIYMQCISNSVQLKEVLRVIDDYTVANKGSKEYDELIEKICIELGEMLAKLHGSDIIHGDLTPSNILIKINDIKEDYDFNSGKNKILSSKTFDYMYLIDFGLSSVSNSFQGGIEDKA
;
A
#
# COMPACT_ATOMS: atom_id res chain seq x y z
N MET A 1 24.50 0.62 -27.54
CA MET A 1 24.39 0.11 -26.18
C MET A 1 24.08 1.31 -25.30
N HIS A 2 22.78 1.55 -25.03
CA HIS A 2 22.39 2.54 -24.03
C HIS A 2 22.68 1.92 -22.66
N GLN A 3 23.64 2.50 -21.94
CA GLN A 3 23.74 2.30 -20.49
C GLN A 3 22.48 2.92 -19.89
N ASP A 4 21.50 2.08 -19.52
CA ASP A 4 20.47 2.48 -18.62
C ASP A 4 21.17 2.89 -17.31
N ASN A 5 21.21 4.19 -17.03
CA ASN A 5 21.57 4.71 -15.73
C ASN A 5 20.54 4.11 -14.75
N LEU A 6 20.92 3.00 -14.13
CA LEU A 6 20.24 2.48 -12.95
C LEU A 6 20.34 3.58 -11.89
N ALA A 7 19.27 4.34 -11.72
CA ALA A 7 19.16 5.20 -10.56
C ALA A 7 19.39 4.32 -9.36
N ASP A 8 20.29 4.70 -8.48
CA ASP A 8 20.62 3.93 -7.27
C ASP A 8 19.33 3.64 -6.49
N ASP A 9 19.07 2.36 -6.19
CA ASP A 9 17.92 1.94 -5.40
C ASP A 9 18.02 2.57 -4.00
N ILE A 10 17.16 3.52 -3.68
CA ILE A 10 17.14 4.19 -2.38
C ILE A 10 16.24 3.38 -1.45
N MET A 11 16.82 2.76 -0.43
CA MET A 11 16.03 2.03 0.58
C MET A 11 15.22 3.02 1.42
N ILE A 12 13.89 2.91 1.34
CA ILE A 12 12.95 3.78 2.09
C ILE A 12 12.37 3.10 3.33
N SER A 13 12.33 1.78 3.37
CA SER A 13 11.83 1.04 4.53
C SER A 13 12.35 -0.38 4.56
N GLN A 14 12.50 -0.93 5.77
CA GLN A 14 12.77 -2.34 6.02
C GLN A 14 11.87 -2.85 7.14
N GLY A 15 11.09 -3.86 6.85
CA GLY A 15 10.22 -4.53 7.82
C GLY A 15 10.61 -5.99 8.02
N ALA A 16 9.77 -6.70 8.78
CA ALA A 16 9.97 -8.13 9.04
C ALA A 16 9.85 -8.99 7.77
N GLU A 17 9.09 -8.57 6.77
CA GLU A 17 8.78 -9.35 5.57
C GLU A 17 9.67 -9.02 4.37
N GLY A 18 10.30 -7.84 4.33
CA GLY A 18 11.13 -7.43 3.20
C GLY A 18 11.66 -6.01 3.31
N LYS A 19 12.24 -5.55 2.22
CA LYS A 19 12.76 -4.19 2.05
C LYS A 19 12.00 -3.49 0.93
N ILE A 20 11.81 -2.20 1.07
CA ILE A 20 11.17 -1.33 0.10
C ILE A 20 12.18 -0.31 -0.38
N TYR A 21 12.32 -0.20 -1.69
CA TYR A 21 13.20 0.77 -2.32
C TYR A 21 12.40 1.70 -3.24
N LEU A 22 12.82 2.95 -3.29
CA LEU A 22 12.47 3.88 -4.36
C LEU A 22 13.50 3.75 -5.46
N SER A 23 13.05 3.60 -6.69
CA SER A 23 13.90 3.38 -7.86
C SER A 23 13.23 3.90 -9.13
N SER A 24 13.80 3.59 -10.28
CA SER A 24 13.18 3.79 -11.58
C SER A 24 13.13 2.50 -12.38
N PHE A 25 12.05 2.31 -13.14
CA PHE A 25 11.86 1.19 -14.04
C PHE A 25 11.40 1.71 -15.40
N MET A 26 12.22 1.52 -16.45
CA MET A 26 11.96 2.03 -17.80
C MET A 26 11.63 3.54 -17.81
N GLY A 27 12.40 4.33 -17.06
CA GLY A 27 12.24 5.79 -16.96
C GLY A 27 11.06 6.25 -16.06
N LYS A 28 10.34 5.32 -15.42
CA LYS A 28 9.24 5.65 -14.51
C LYS A 28 9.66 5.41 -13.06
N LYS A 29 9.34 6.35 -12.18
CA LYS A 29 9.51 6.20 -10.73
C LYS A 29 8.75 4.98 -10.24
N CYS A 30 9.41 4.08 -9.51
CA CYS A 30 8.81 2.84 -9.04
C CYS A 30 9.19 2.52 -7.60
N ILE A 31 8.40 1.66 -6.99
CA ILE A 31 8.70 0.98 -5.73
C ILE A 31 9.17 -0.43 -6.06
N ILE A 32 10.29 -0.84 -5.46
CA ILE A 32 10.76 -2.21 -5.49
C ILE A 32 10.50 -2.83 -4.11
N LYS A 33 9.71 -3.87 -4.06
CA LYS A 33 9.48 -4.67 -2.86
C LYS A 33 10.33 -5.94 -2.96
N GLU A 34 11.37 -6.02 -2.14
CA GLU A 34 12.29 -7.16 -2.07
C GLU A 34 11.99 -8.02 -0.85
N ARG A 35 11.81 -9.34 -1.05
CA ARG A 35 11.62 -10.32 0.02
C ARG A 35 12.93 -11.06 0.26
N PHE A 36 13.59 -10.81 1.39
CA PHE A 36 14.83 -11.46 1.74
C PHE A 36 14.64 -12.86 2.32
N VAL A 37 15.71 -13.67 2.25
CA VAL A 37 15.74 -15.05 2.76
C VAL A 37 15.59 -15.04 4.29
N LYS A 38 14.68 -15.85 4.80
CA LYS A 38 14.47 -16.01 6.24
C LYS A 38 15.37 -17.15 6.77
N LYS A 39 16.49 -16.80 7.38
CA LYS A 39 17.51 -17.76 7.86
C LYS A 39 17.00 -18.77 8.90
N TYR A 40 15.88 -18.48 9.57
CA TYR A 40 15.25 -19.37 10.56
C TYR A 40 14.29 -20.39 9.94
N ARG A 41 14.05 -20.33 8.62
CA ARG A 41 13.22 -21.30 7.88
C ARG A 41 14.08 -22.30 7.12
N LEU A 42 13.53 -23.50 6.88
CA LEU A 42 14.11 -24.40 5.91
C LEU A 42 14.15 -23.74 4.53
N PRO A 43 15.26 -23.81 3.78
CA PRO A 43 15.42 -23.07 2.51
C PRO A 43 14.32 -23.36 1.48
N GLU A 44 13.90 -24.63 1.34
CA GLU A 44 12.84 -25.04 0.42
C GLU A 44 11.50 -24.45 0.80
N LEU A 45 11.18 -24.47 2.10
CA LEU A 45 9.94 -23.88 2.63
C LEU A 45 9.93 -22.36 2.43
N ASP A 46 11.05 -21.68 2.74
CA ASP A 46 11.16 -20.23 2.54
C ASP A 46 10.99 -19.84 1.07
N LYS A 47 11.62 -20.60 0.16
CA LYS A 47 11.49 -20.40 -1.29
C LYS A 47 10.04 -20.57 -1.75
N GLN A 48 9.36 -21.62 -1.30
CA GLN A 48 7.97 -21.88 -1.67
C GLN A 48 7.00 -20.81 -1.13
N LEU A 49 7.12 -20.45 0.15
CA LEU A 49 6.29 -19.43 0.77
C LEU A 49 6.49 -18.07 0.11
N THR A 50 7.75 -17.68 -0.16
CA THR A 50 8.06 -16.42 -0.84
C THR A 50 7.48 -16.40 -2.24
N LYS A 51 7.63 -17.48 -3.01
CA LYS A 51 7.05 -17.61 -4.35
C LYS A 51 5.52 -17.45 -4.30
N ASN A 52 4.86 -18.17 -3.39
CA ASN A 52 3.40 -18.11 -3.27
C ASN A 52 2.91 -16.71 -2.89
N ARG A 53 3.57 -16.04 -1.94
CA ARG A 53 3.24 -14.66 -1.54
C ARG A 53 3.41 -13.68 -2.69
N MET A 54 4.49 -13.75 -3.45
CA MET A 54 4.72 -12.88 -4.62
C MET A 54 3.68 -13.08 -5.71
N LEU A 55 3.31 -14.35 -5.99
CA LEU A 55 2.27 -14.68 -6.96
C LEU A 55 0.89 -14.20 -6.50
N ASN A 56 0.54 -14.41 -5.23
CA ASN A 56 -0.73 -13.95 -4.69
C ASN A 56 -0.81 -12.44 -4.72
N GLU A 57 0.22 -11.75 -4.25
CA GLU A 57 0.29 -10.29 -4.26
C GLU A 57 0.08 -9.73 -5.67
N SER A 58 0.84 -10.19 -6.65
CA SER A 58 0.72 -9.69 -8.03
C SER A 58 -0.62 -10.02 -8.68
N ARG A 59 -1.15 -11.22 -8.47
CA ARG A 59 -2.45 -11.63 -9.02
C ARG A 59 -3.61 -10.86 -8.41
N ASN A 60 -3.60 -10.67 -7.08
CA ASN A 60 -4.68 -9.98 -6.39
C ASN A 60 -4.66 -8.48 -6.63
N ILE A 61 -3.48 -7.85 -6.74
CA ILE A 61 -3.37 -6.48 -7.24
C ILE A 61 -3.98 -6.34 -8.64
N ALA A 62 -3.69 -7.26 -9.56
CA ALA A 62 -4.28 -7.22 -10.89
C ALA A 62 -5.81 -7.42 -10.88
N ARG A 63 -6.35 -8.27 -9.99
CA ARG A 63 -7.80 -8.43 -9.79
C ARG A 63 -8.44 -7.17 -9.22
N CYS A 64 -7.85 -6.58 -8.18
CA CYS A 64 -8.31 -5.34 -7.59
C CYS A 64 -8.37 -4.21 -8.62
N SER A 65 -7.32 -4.06 -9.43
CA SER A 65 -7.30 -3.08 -10.53
C SER A 65 -8.45 -3.28 -11.51
N LYS A 66 -8.74 -4.54 -11.91
CA LYS A 66 -9.88 -4.87 -12.78
C LYS A 66 -11.24 -4.60 -12.13
N ALA A 67 -11.33 -4.73 -10.81
CA ALA A 67 -12.54 -4.43 -10.03
C ALA A 67 -12.72 -2.92 -9.77
N GLY A 68 -11.84 -2.05 -10.30
CA GLY A 68 -11.91 -0.61 -10.10
C GLY A 68 -11.49 -0.16 -8.69
N ILE A 69 -10.66 -0.96 -8.02
CA ILE A 69 -10.06 -0.63 -6.73
C ILE A 69 -8.69 0.01 -6.99
N ASN A 70 -8.40 1.13 -6.36
CA ASN A 70 -7.13 1.80 -6.51
C ASN A 70 -6.02 0.99 -5.81
N VAL A 71 -5.11 0.46 -6.63
CA VAL A 71 -3.92 -0.30 -6.21
C VAL A 71 -2.74 0.09 -7.09
N PRO A 72 -1.48 -0.09 -6.65
CA PRO A 72 -0.32 0.16 -7.51
C PRO A 72 -0.33 -0.76 -8.73
N THR A 73 0.02 -0.22 -9.90
CA THR A 73 0.25 -1.04 -11.09
C THR A 73 1.53 -1.85 -10.93
N ILE A 74 1.49 -3.16 -11.17
CA ILE A 74 2.69 -4.01 -11.24
C ILE A 74 3.37 -3.80 -12.58
N TYR A 75 4.66 -3.47 -12.56
CA TYR A 75 5.48 -3.31 -13.76
C TYR A 75 6.22 -4.60 -14.10
N PHE A 76 6.82 -5.25 -13.10
CA PHE A 76 7.60 -6.47 -13.31
C PHE A 76 7.67 -7.31 -12.03
N VAL A 77 7.74 -8.63 -12.17
CA VAL A 77 7.90 -9.57 -11.06
C VAL A 77 9.15 -10.42 -11.32
N ASP A 78 10.21 -10.14 -10.57
CA ASP A 78 11.46 -10.90 -10.61
C ASP A 78 11.43 -12.00 -9.55
N MET A 79 11.04 -13.20 -9.97
CA MET A 79 10.96 -14.36 -9.10
C MET A 79 12.33 -14.86 -8.64
N LEU A 80 13.38 -14.62 -9.43
CA LEU A 80 14.75 -15.07 -9.10
C LEU A 80 15.34 -14.23 -7.97
N ASN A 81 15.24 -12.92 -8.10
CA ASN A 81 15.75 -11.96 -7.12
C ASN A 81 14.71 -11.59 -6.03
N ARG A 82 13.53 -12.25 -6.05
CA ARG A 82 12.44 -12.02 -5.06
C ARG A 82 12.01 -10.55 -4.99
N LYS A 83 11.92 -9.86 -6.14
CA LYS A 83 11.56 -8.45 -6.25
C LYS A 83 10.27 -8.26 -7.04
N ILE A 84 9.41 -7.37 -6.57
CA ILE A 84 8.23 -6.89 -7.30
C ILE A 84 8.46 -5.41 -7.56
N TYR A 85 8.41 -5.01 -8.84
CA TYR A 85 8.50 -3.62 -9.29
C TYR A 85 7.09 -3.11 -9.54
N MET A 86 6.70 -2.04 -8.87
CA MET A 86 5.36 -1.52 -8.95
C MET A 86 5.34 0.01 -8.98
N GLN A 87 4.22 0.56 -9.35
CA GLN A 87 3.99 2.00 -9.40
C GLN A 87 4.30 2.64 -8.04
N CYS A 88 5.11 3.72 -8.07
CA CYS A 88 5.23 4.63 -6.94
C CYS A 88 4.00 5.54 -6.92
N ILE A 89 3.20 5.47 -5.86
CA ILE A 89 2.09 6.38 -5.65
C ILE A 89 2.67 7.68 -5.08
N SER A 90 3.09 8.58 -5.97
CA SER A 90 3.65 9.88 -5.58
C SER A 90 2.59 10.72 -4.84
N ASN A 91 3.07 11.64 -3.99
CA ASN A 91 2.20 12.54 -3.22
C ASN A 91 1.19 11.80 -2.33
N SER A 92 1.61 10.68 -1.76
CA SER A 92 0.79 9.89 -0.85
C SER A 92 1.44 9.72 0.52
N VAL A 93 0.62 9.51 1.53
CA VAL A 93 1.02 9.25 2.91
C VAL A 93 0.22 8.07 3.46
N GLN A 94 0.79 7.29 4.36
CA GLN A 94 0.05 6.21 5.01
C GLN A 94 -1.07 6.77 5.87
N LEU A 95 -2.26 6.17 5.81
CA LEU A 95 -3.42 6.52 6.64
C LEU A 95 -3.04 6.53 8.13
N LYS A 96 -2.22 5.58 8.57
CA LYS A 96 -1.71 5.51 9.94
C LYS A 96 -1.10 6.83 10.42
N GLU A 97 -0.32 7.51 9.58
CA GLU A 97 0.34 8.76 9.95
C GLU A 97 -0.65 9.93 10.06
N VAL A 98 -1.69 9.92 9.22
CA VAL A 98 -2.77 10.92 9.28
C VAL A 98 -3.59 10.71 10.56
N LEU A 99 -4.02 9.47 10.82
CA LEU A 99 -4.82 9.15 12.01
C LEU A 99 -4.06 9.47 13.31
N ARG A 100 -2.76 9.18 13.36
CA ARG A 100 -1.93 9.50 14.54
C ARG A 100 -1.93 11.01 14.85
N VAL A 101 -1.77 11.85 13.83
CA VAL A 101 -1.77 13.31 14.07
C VAL A 101 -3.15 13.81 14.48
N ILE A 102 -4.22 13.26 13.89
CA ILE A 102 -5.59 13.60 14.30
C ILE A 102 -5.83 13.21 15.76
N ASP A 103 -5.39 12.01 16.18
CA ASP A 103 -5.53 11.52 17.54
C ASP A 103 -4.75 12.40 18.52
N ASP A 104 -3.46 12.66 18.25
CA ASP A 104 -2.61 13.55 19.06
C ASP A 104 -3.23 14.95 19.21
N TYR A 105 -3.78 15.52 18.12
CA TYR A 105 -4.45 16.81 18.13
C TYR A 105 -5.73 16.79 18.96
N THR A 106 -6.55 15.76 18.80
CA THR A 106 -7.83 15.63 19.51
C THR A 106 -7.60 15.50 21.02
N VAL A 107 -6.61 14.72 21.43
CA VAL A 107 -6.21 14.57 22.83
C VAL A 107 -5.73 15.91 23.39
N ALA A 108 -4.82 16.61 22.70
CA ALA A 108 -4.26 17.88 23.11
C ALA A 108 -5.32 19.00 23.24
N ASN A 109 -6.38 18.95 22.40
CA ASN A 109 -7.44 19.95 22.34
C ASN A 109 -8.76 19.48 22.99
N LYS A 110 -8.69 18.59 23.98
CA LYS A 110 -9.81 18.15 24.83
C LYS A 110 -11.02 17.62 24.06
N GLY A 111 -10.77 16.80 23.03
CA GLY A 111 -11.83 16.19 22.22
C GLY A 111 -12.37 17.13 21.14
N SER A 112 -11.53 17.98 20.57
CA SER A 112 -11.89 18.82 19.42
C SER A 112 -12.44 17.98 18.27
N LYS A 113 -13.49 18.51 17.63
CA LYS A 113 -14.13 17.92 16.45
C LYS A 113 -13.59 18.47 15.14
N GLU A 114 -12.43 19.09 15.16
CA GLU A 114 -11.87 19.82 14.00
C GLU A 114 -11.68 18.94 12.77
N TYR A 115 -11.43 17.64 12.97
CA TYR A 115 -11.17 16.67 11.88
C TYR A 115 -12.33 15.70 11.63
N ASP A 116 -13.51 15.92 12.22
CA ASP A 116 -14.65 14.98 12.07
C ASP A 116 -15.04 14.78 10.60
N GLU A 117 -15.12 15.86 9.79
CA GLU A 117 -15.43 15.76 8.36
C GLU A 117 -14.37 14.97 7.57
N LEU A 118 -13.08 15.13 7.90
CA LEU A 118 -12.01 14.37 7.29
C LEU A 118 -12.10 12.88 7.67
N ILE A 119 -12.40 12.57 8.93
CA ILE A 119 -12.59 11.20 9.41
C ILE A 119 -13.79 10.56 8.71
N GLU A 120 -14.92 11.28 8.62
CA GLU A 120 -16.11 10.80 7.92
C GLU A 120 -15.81 10.47 6.46
N LYS A 121 -15.11 11.36 5.74
CA LYS A 121 -14.67 11.11 4.37
C LYS A 121 -13.79 9.87 4.27
N ILE A 122 -12.81 9.71 5.19
CA ILE A 122 -11.94 8.51 5.23
C ILE A 122 -12.80 7.26 5.41
N CYS A 123 -13.76 7.26 6.33
CA CYS A 123 -14.63 6.11 6.61
C CYS A 123 -15.49 5.74 5.39
N ILE A 124 -16.09 6.72 4.73
CA ILE A 124 -16.91 6.51 3.53
C ILE A 124 -16.09 5.90 2.41
N GLU A 125 -14.98 6.52 2.05
CA GLU A 125 -14.10 6.05 0.96
C GLU A 125 -13.54 4.64 1.25
N LEU A 126 -13.13 4.39 2.50
CA LEU A 126 -12.66 3.06 2.92
C LEU A 126 -13.78 2.04 2.82
N GLY A 127 -14.99 2.36 3.29
CA GLY A 127 -16.16 1.49 3.21
C GLY A 127 -16.51 1.10 1.79
N GLU A 128 -16.51 2.07 0.85
CA GLU A 128 -16.75 1.82 -0.57
C GLU A 128 -15.66 0.93 -1.20
N MET A 129 -14.40 1.17 -0.83
CA MET A 129 -13.27 0.38 -1.32
C MET A 129 -13.36 -1.07 -0.83
N LEU A 130 -13.72 -1.30 0.45
CA LEU A 130 -13.90 -2.62 1.03
C LEU A 130 -15.11 -3.35 0.45
N ALA A 131 -16.20 -2.63 0.19
CA ALA A 131 -17.35 -3.20 -0.47
C ALA A 131 -17.01 -3.75 -1.87
N LYS A 132 -16.21 -3.01 -2.66
CA LYS A 132 -15.70 -3.47 -3.96
C LYS A 132 -14.76 -4.66 -3.81
N LEU A 133 -13.86 -4.63 -2.81
CA LEU A 133 -12.90 -5.71 -2.55
C LEU A 133 -13.63 -7.02 -2.24
N HIS A 134 -14.52 -6.99 -1.24
CA HIS A 134 -15.29 -8.16 -0.81
C HIS A 134 -16.33 -8.60 -1.86
N GLY A 135 -16.91 -7.66 -2.60
CA GLY A 135 -17.78 -7.97 -3.73
C GLY A 135 -17.08 -8.67 -4.91
N SER A 136 -15.73 -8.58 -4.94
CA SER A 136 -14.88 -9.31 -5.89
C SER A 136 -14.26 -10.57 -5.29
N ASP A 137 -14.78 -11.06 -4.17
CA ASP A 137 -14.29 -12.23 -3.42
C ASP A 137 -12.81 -12.14 -3.01
N ILE A 138 -12.27 -10.94 -2.88
CA ILE A 138 -10.88 -10.72 -2.45
C ILE A 138 -10.87 -10.36 -0.97
N ILE A 139 -10.04 -11.07 -0.21
CA ILE A 139 -9.73 -10.79 1.19
C ILE A 139 -8.30 -10.25 1.24
N HIS A 140 -8.09 -9.10 1.88
CA HIS A 140 -6.76 -8.47 1.99
C HIS A 140 -5.81 -9.29 2.86
N GLY A 141 -6.31 -9.80 3.98
CA GLY A 141 -5.58 -10.66 4.93
C GLY A 141 -4.58 -9.92 5.83
N ASP A 142 -4.39 -8.60 5.62
CA ASP A 142 -3.56 -7.73 6.47
C ASP A 142 -4.02 -6.27 6.34
N LEU A 143 -5.33 -6.04 6.51
CA LEU A 143 -5.92 -4.72 6.37
C LEU A 143 -5.63 -3.86 7.60
N THR A 144 -4.65 -2.99 7.46
CA THR A 144 -4.23 -2.05 8.50
C THR A 144 -4.08 -0.64 7.93
N PRO A 145 -4.17 0.42 8.76
CA PRO A 145 -3.93 1.79 8.29
C PRO A 145 -2.54 2.02 7.67
N SER A 146 -1.57 1.14 7.94
CA SER A 146 -0.23 1.18 7.30
C SER A 146 -0.27 0.70 5.84
N ASN A 147 -1.26 -0.11 5.47
CA ASN A 147 -1.45 -0.68 4.13
C ASN A 147 -2.46 0.11 3.28
N ILE A 148 -2.79 1.32 3.72
CA ILE A 148 -3.63 2.28 3.01
C ILE A 148 -2.84 3.56 2.78
N LEU A 149 -2.77 4.01 1.52
CA LEU A 149 -2.19 5.29 1.16
C LEU A 149 -3.28 6.29 0.82
N ILE A 150 -3.14 7.50 1.33
CA ILE A 150 -3.97 8.65 0.96
C ILE A 150 -3.16 9.54 0.03
N LYS A 151 -3.70 9.88 -1.13
CA LYS A 151 -3.04 10.68 -2.17
C LYS A 151 -3.70 12.04 -2.34
N ILE A 152 -2.86 13.07 -2.59
CA ILE A 152 -3.27 14.40 -3.03
C ILE A 152 -2.61 14.70 -4.39
N ASN A 153 -3.40 15.18 -5.38
CA ASN A 153 -2.89 15.47 -6.72
C ASN A 153 -2.21 16.84 -6.84
N ASP A 154 -2.63 17.84 -6.08
CA ASP A 154 -2.23 19.25 -6.22
C ASP A 154 -0.84 19.60 -5.63
N ILE A 155 0.13 18.72 -5.76
CA ILE A 155 1.47 18.96 -5.21
C ILE A 155 2.51 18.73 -6.29
N LYS A 156 3.42 19.69 -6.46
CA LYS A 156 4.55 19.60 -7.41
C LYS A 156 5.47 18.43 -7.07
N GLU A 157 6.14 17.86 -8.09
CA GLU A 157 6.88 16.58 -8.03
C GLU A 157 8.01 16.47 -6.98
N ASP A 158 8.52 17.58 -6.43
CA ASP A 158 9.59 17.60 -5.42
C ASP A 158 9.06 17.48 -3.98
N TYR A 159 8.22 16.50 -3.77
CA TYR A 159 7.44 16.35 -2.57
C TYR A 159 8.15 15.58 -1.44
N ASP A 160 8.30 16.24 -0.28
CA ASP A 160 8.66 15.64 0.99
C ASP A 160 7.43 14.98 1.66
N PHE A 161 7.61 13.80 2.25
CA PHE A 161 6.58 13.04 2.99
C PHE A 161 5.82 13.89 4.04
N ASN A 162 6.52 14.79 4.74
CA ASN A 162 5.93 15.68 5.73
C ASN A 162 4.98 16.73 5.12
N SER A 163 5.27 17.21 3.91
CA SER A 163 4.44 18.19 3.23
C SER A 163 3.05 17.65 2.88
N GLY A 164 2.87 16.34 2.51
CA GLY A 164 1.56 15.74 2.22
C GLY A 164 0.69 15.57 3.43
N LYS A 165 1.28 15.04 4.45
CA LYS A 165 0.59 14.92 5.73
C LYS A 165 0.06 16.29 6.17
N ASN A 166 0.91 17.31 6.15
CA ASN A 166 0.51 18.67 6.53
C ASN A 166 -0.57 19.23 5.61
N LYS A 167 -0.50 18.97 4.28
CA LYS A 167 -1.51 19.43 3.35
C LYS A 167 -2.86 18.73 3.55
N ILE A 168 -2.89 17.40 3.76
CA ILE A 168 -4.12 16.66 4.08
C ILE A 168 -4.77 17.25 5.34
N LEU A 169 -3.99 17.48 6.37
CA LEU A 169 -4.48 18.02 7.64
C LEU A 169 -4.95 19.47 7.51
N SER A 170 -4.26 20.32 6.76
CA SER A 170 -4.62 21.72 6.59
C SER A 170 -5.82 21.92 5.64
N SER A 171 -5.90 21.14 4.57
CA SER A 171 -7.03 21.19 3.62
C SER A 171 -8.23 20.36 4.06
N LYS A 172 -8.03 19.45 5.03
CA LYS A 172 -9.02 18.48 5.53
C LYS A 172 -9.65 17.66 4.41
N THR A 173 -8.86 17.36 3.36
CA THR A 173 -9.31 16.58 2.21
C THR A 173 -8.17 15.81 1.56
N PHE A 174 -8.54 14.88 0.69
CA PHE A 174 -7.64 14.09 -0.17
C PHE A 174 -8.38 13.72 -1.46
N ASP A 175 -7.64 13.25 -2.47
CA ASP A 175 -8.22 12.90 -3.78
C ASP A 175 -8.53 11.41 -3.90
N TYR A 176 -7.59 10.55 -3.47
CA TYR A 176 -7.72 9.11 -3.64
C TYR A 176 -7.13 8.33 -2.46
N MET A 177 -7.71 7.16 -2.22
CA MET A 177 -7.13 6.13 -1.36
C MET A 177 -6.64 4.96 -2.21
N TYR A 178 -5.55 4.32 -1.79
CA TYR A 178 -4.95 3.14 -2.43
C TYR A 178 -4.73 2.05 -1.40
N LEU A 179 -5.07 0.81 -1.74
CA LEU A 179 -4.64 -0.37 -0.97
C LEU A 179 -3.28 -0.85 -1.47
N ILE A 180 -2.42 -1.22 -0.53
CA ILE A 180 -1.09 -1.78 -0.80
C ILE A 180 -0.86 -3.04 0.03
N ASP A 181 0.17 -3.82 -0.32
CA ASP A 181 0.61 -5.02 0.39
C ASP A 181 -0.40 -6.18 0.44
N PHE A 182 -0.65 -6.78 -0.70
CA PHE A 182 -1.50 -7.97 -0.86
C PHE A 182 -0.76 -9.30 -0.61
N GLY A 183 0.35 -9.30 0.13
CA GLY A 183 1.18 -10.48 0.36
C GLY A 183 0.50 -11.60 1.15
N LEU A 184 -0.52 -11.29 1.94
CA LEU A 184 -1.34 -12.25 2.70
C LEU A 184 -2.75 -12.39 2.12
N SER A 185 -3.04 -11.73 1.00
CA SER A 185 -4.37 -11.73 0.41
C SER A 185 -4.75 -13.10 -0.18
N SER A 186 -6.04 -13.37 -0.19
CA SER A 186 -6.62 -14.58 -0.73
C SER A 186 -7.88 -14.27 -1.55
N VAL A 187 -8.31 -15.24 -2.36
CA VAL A 187 -9.61 -15.20 -3.03
C VAL A 187 -10.50 -16.25 -2.38
N SER A 188 -11.62 -15.82 -1.89
CA SER A 188 -12.62 -16.71 -1.29
C SER A 188 -13.60 -17.18 -2.36
N ASN A 189 -13.66 -18.48 -2.57
CA ASN A 189 -14.72 -19.10 -3.39
C ASN A 189 -15.96 -19.45 -2.54
N SER A 190 -16.02 -19.03 -1.29
CA SER A 190 -17.12 -19.34 -0.36
C SER A 190 -17.39 -18.18 0.60
N PHE A 191 -18.63 -18.05 1.02
CA PHE A 191 -19.13 -17.08 2.01
C PHE A 191 -18.39 -17.09 3.36
N GLN A 192 -17.63 -18.15 3.65
CA GLN A 192 -16.92 -18.32 4.94
C GLN A 192 -15.57 -17.59 5.00
N GLY A 193 -14.90 -17.36 3.89
CA GLY A 193 -13.56 -16.76 3.88
C GLY A 193 -13.53 -15.24 4.03
N GLY A 194 -14.67 -14.55 3.91
CA GLY A 194 -14.75 -13.10 4.04
C GLY A 194 -14.96 -12.58 5.47
N ILE A 195 -14.99 -13.47 6.46
CA ILE A 195 -15.28 -13.09 7.86
C ILE A 195 -14.08 -12.36 8.50
N GLU A 196 -12.85 -12.70 8.10
CA GLU A 196 -11.63 -12.13 8.69
C GLU A 196 -11.47 -10.63 8.44
N ASP A 197 -11.85 -10.16 7.23
CA ASP A 197 -11.80 -8.71 6.91
C ASP A 197 -13.16 -8.02 7.15
N LYS A 198 -14.25 -8.80 7.35
CA LYS A 198 -15.61 -8.26 7.49
C LYS A 198 -16.03 -8.07 8.95
N ALA A 199 -15.26 -8.57 9.91
CA ALA A 199 -15.47 -8.39 11.35
C ALA A 199 -14.68 -7.19 11.88
#